data_13bdf4bd04806872faf9a0ec7ad93b27
#
_entry.id   13bdf4bd04806872faf9a0ec7ad93b27
#
_cell.length_a   1.000
_cell.length_b   1.000
_cell.length_c   1.000
_cell.angle_alpha   90.00
_cell.angle_beta   90.00
_cell.angle_gamma   90.00
#
_symmetry.space_group_name_H-M   'P 1'
#
loop_
_entity.id
_entity.type
_entity.pdbx_description
1 polymer ?
#
loop_
_entity_poly.entity_id
_entity_poly.type
_entity_poly.pdbx_seq_one_letter_code
_entity_poly.pdbx_strand_id
1 'polypeptide(L)'
;MRPPRTATLLVASLLLTACASAPRGPAPSAVPAAPVARPAPLAHPTAWEDSVLYFVLLDRFADGDPGNDANVDVKAKGAFHGGDLKGLTAQLGEIADLGVTALWINPVVKNIPGFVTGAGFPDWAYHGYWADDFYALDPRFGTEDDLRALVDAAHQRGIRVLLDVVYNHVGYDSQYLTNPRTKSWFRTEAAGTCGQDDLTSCVSGLPDLKTERAEVQDYLFEAHLGLAERTGLDGFRLDTVKHVDHTFWQEHRVRARARLGEGFFLLGEVWGGDAESLDPWFASDEMDAGFDFSFQGSAIAWLQGRGRTVSFDRYLKGREKVRQGHLLCHFLSSHDVPGALSQLQGNRHLFSILAVMQMSVGGLPMVYYGEEVARPGGDWPDNRSDFPWGARHVDPGRNLPRDESMRAFYKKLIGIRRAHPALSRGEHTPLSRDGDLLVFLRRDAASGDAVLVAVNRGEGTSVAEVDAPQEWRGRPPTELLSGEPLPGDPLRLTVALPTRTARLYGMQ
;
A
#
# COMPACT_ATOMS: atom_id res chain seq x y z
N MET A 1 -43.00 -62.47 -44.33
CA MET A 1 -44.14 -63.20 -43.77
C MET A 1 -44.41 -62.74 -42.34
N ARG A 2 -45.48 -62.16 -42.11
CA ARG A 2 -46.31 -61.84 -40.96
C ARG A 2 -46.89 -60.41 -41.02
N PRO A 3 -48.15 -60.26 -40.68
CA PRO A 3 -49.01 -59.16 -41.17
C PRO A 3 -49.09 -58.00 -40.18
N PRO A 4 -49.78 -56.90 -40.55
CA PRO A 4 -49.82 -55.66 -39.81
C PRO A 4 -50.86 -55.67 -38.69
N ARG A 5 -50.62 -54.97 -37.60
CA ARG A 5 -51.65 -54.72 -36.59
C ARG A 5 -52.12 -53.28 -36.69
N THR A 6 -53.41 -53.20 -36.88
CA THR A 6 -54.29 -52.02 -36.89
C THR A 6 -54.17 -51.19 -35.60
N ALA A 7 -54.05 -49.90 -35.75
CA ALA A 7 -54.17 -48.93 -34.67
C ALA A 7 -55.58 -48.28 -34.72
N THR A 8 -56.27 -48.35 -33.61
CA THR A 8 -57.60 -47.77 -33.38
C THR A 8 -57.44 -46.32 -32.96
N LEU A 9 -58.04 -45.38 -33.72
CA LEU A 9 -58.16 -43.98 -33.34
C LEU A 9 -59.22 -43.79 -32.25
N LEU A 10 -58.85 -43.24 -31.11
CA LEU A 10 -59.77 -42.67 -30.12
C LEU A 10 -59.81 -41.15 -30.34
N VAL A 11 -60.95 -40.62 -30.69
CA VAL A 11 -61.26 -39.20 -30.78
C VAL A 11 -61.67 -38.74 -29.39
N ALA A 12 -60.87 -37.90 -28.77
CA ALA A 12 -61.21 -37.20 -27.54
C ALA A 12 -61.61 -35.75 -27.87
N SER A 13 -62.89 -35.44 -27.62
CA SER A 13 -63.44 -34.09 -27.78
C SER A 13 -62.88 -33.17 -26.61
N LEU A 14 -62.16 -32.14 -26.97
CA LEU A 14 -61.78 -31.07 -26.02
C LEU A 14 -62.89 -30.02 -25.96
N LEU A 15 -63.49 -29.87 -24.80
CA LEU A 15 -64.34 -28.74 -24.44
C LEU A 15 -63.40 -27.55 -24.05
N LEU A 16 -63.40 -26.49 -24.83
CA LEU A 16 -62.75 -25.22 -24.55
C LEU A 16 -63.67 -24.42 -23.60
N THR A 17 -63.26 -24.33 -22.33
CA THR A 17 -63.78 -23.34 -21.40
C THR A 17 -62.96 -22.06 -21.52
N ALA A 18 -63.55 -20.98 -22.02
CA ALA A 18 -62.95 -19.64 -22.07
C ALA A 18 -62.96 -19.03 -20.66
N CYS A 19 -61.79 -18.93 -20.07
CA CYS A 19 -61.54 -18.08 -18.85
C CYS A 19 -61.38 -16.63 -19.30
N ALA A 20 -62.35 -15.77 -18.96
CA ALA A 20 -62.23 -14.31 -19.10
C ALA A 20 -61.17 -13.78 -18.17
N SER A 21 -60.12 -13.17 -18.73
CA SER A 21 -59.06 -12.48 -17.98
C SER A 21 -59.60 -11.15 -17.46
N ALA A 22 -59.65 -10.99 -16.15
CA ALA A 22 -59.88 -9.68 -15.51
C ALA A 22 -58.73 -8.71 -15.79
N PRO A 23 -58.97 -7.41 -16.00
CA PRO A 23 -57.90 -6.43 -16.21
C PRO A 23 -57.04 -6.32 -14.97
N ARG A 24 -55.71 -6.54 -15.10
CA ARG A 24 -54.72 -6.24 -14.06
C ARG A 24 -54.66 -4.73 -13.87
N GLY A 25 -54.98 -4.25 -12.68
CA GLY A 25 -54.73 -2.88 -12.29
C GLY A 25 -53.21 -2.55 -12.35
N PRO A 26 -52.87 -1.25 -12.46
CA PRO A 26 -51.44 -0.84 -12.53
C PRO A 26 -50.68 -1.34 -11.30
N ALA A 27 -49.49 -1.90 -11.53
CA ALA A 27 -48.59 -2.31 -10.46
C ALA A 27 -48.26 -1.10 -9.59
N PRO A 28 -48.22 -1.23 -8.26
CA PRO A 28 -47.81 -0.12 -7.41
C PRO A 28 -46.39 0.34 -7.77
N SER A 29 -46.22 1.63 -8.06
CA SER A 29 -44.93 2.25 -8.28
C SER A 29 -44.04 1.95 -7.07
N ALA A 30 -42.90 1.32 -7.31
CA ALA A 30 -41.87 1.13 -6.27
C ALA A 30 -41.47 2.51 -5.75
N VAL A 31 -41.78 2.79 -4.50
CA VAL A 31 -41.25 3.98 -3.78
C VAL A 31 -39.72 3.79 -3.76
N PRO A 32 -38.91 4.76 -4.24
CA PRO A 32 -37.46 4.66 -4.11
C PRO A 32 -37.14 4.45 -2.63
N ALA A 33 -36.37 3.40 -2.32
CA ALA A 33 -35.87 3.20 -0.97
C ALA A 33 -35.09 4.45 -0.56
N ALA A 34 -35.41 5.00 0.61
CA ALA A 34 -34.65 6.13 1.15
C ALA A 34 -33.16 5.69 1.25
N PRO A 35 -32.22 6.59 0.91
CA PRO A 35 -30.80 6.25 1.01
C PRO A 35 -30.53 5.81 2.46
N VAL A 36 -29.99 4.58 2.60
CA VAL A 36 -29.56 4.07 3.89
C VAL A 36 -28.44 4.98 4.36
N ALA A 37 -28.65 5.67 5.49
CA ALA A 37 -27.61 6.51 6.08
C ALA A 37 -26.36 5.64 6.33
N ARG A 38 -25.22 6.02 5.75
CA ARG A 38 -23.95 5.37 6.01
C ARG A 38 -23.64 5.45 7.50
N PRO A 39 -23.16 4.36 8.14
CA PRO A 39 -22.65 4.46 9.50
C PRO A 39 -21.52 5.50 9.54
N ALA A 40 -21.47 6.31 10.62
CA ALA A 40 -20.36 7.23 10.79
C ALA A 40 -19.04 6.42 10.85
N PRO A 41 -18.02 6.82 10.07
CA PRO A 41 -16.73 6.11 10.10
C PRO A 41 -16.10 6.20 11.50
N LEU A 42 -15.32 5.19 11.87
CA LEU A 42 -14.49 5.23 13.07
C LEU A 42 -13.49 6.39 12.96
N ALA A 43 -13.12 6.97 14.12
CA ALA A 43 -12.18 8.09 14.15
C ALA A 43 -10.82 7.65 13.54
N HIS A 44 -10.41 8.32 12.48
CA HIS A 44 -9.06 8.20 11.93
C HIS A 44 -8.07 9.01 12.77
N PRO A 45 -6.75 8.70 12.75
CA PRO A 45 -5.74 9.66 13.13
C PRO A 45 -5.99 10.98 12.40
N THR A 46 -5.93 12.10 13.09
CA THR A 46 -6.17 13.41 12.47
C THR A 46 -5.08 13.80 11.49
N ALA A 47 -3.86 13.33 11.73
CA ALA A 47 -2.69 13.61 10.92
C ALA A 47 -2.15 12.34 10.23
N TRP A 48 -1.64 12.48 9.01
CA TRP A 48 -1.11 11.36 8.24
C TRP A 48 0.20 10.81 8.82
N GLU A 49 1.02 11.62 9.48
CA GLU A 49 2.24 11.19 10.18
C GLU A 49 1.97 10.18 11.31
N ASP A 50 0.77 10.18 11.88
CA ASP A 50 0.37 9.20 12.90
C ASP A 50 -0.11 7.87 12.31
N SER A 51 -0.21 7.81 10.99
CA SER A 51 -0.68 6.61 10.31
C SER A 51 0.45 5.58 10.14
N VAL A 52 0.02 4.33 10.00
CA VAL A 52 0.83 3.23 9.50
C VAL A 52 0.12 2.73 8.25
N LEU A 53 0.82 2.81 7.11
CA LEU A 53 0.31 2.40 5.81
C LEU A 53 0.56 0.90 5.61
N TYR A 54 -0.43 0.20 5.07
CA TYR A 54 -0.31 -1.20 4.67
C TYR A 54 -0.55 -1.32 3.16
N PHE A 55 0.44 -1.81 2.42
CA PHE A 55 0.32 -1.96 0.98
C PHE A 55 -0.05 -3.40 0.61
N VAL A 56 -1.11 -3.56 -0.16
CA VAL A 56 -1.62 -4.85 -0.66
C VAL A 56 -1.56 -4.88 -2.19
N LEU A 57 -0.97 -5.95 -2.73
CA LEU A 57 -1.14 -6.35 -4.12
C LEU A 57 -2.35 -7.29 -4.18
N LEU A 58 -3.49 -6.79 -4.70
CA LEU A 58 -4.80 -7.44 -4.62
C LEU A 58 -4.78 -8.89 -5.06
N ASP A 59 -4.26 -9.14 -6.27
CA ASP A 59 -4.21 -10.46 -6.88
C ASP A 59 -3.51 -11.53 -6.02
N ARG A 60 -2.59 -11.11 -5.16
CA ARG A 60 -1.74 -11.98 -4.34
C ARG A 60 -2.20 -12.11 -2.89
N PHE A 61 -3.30 -11.45 -2.52
CA PHE A 61 -3.71 -11.37 -1.13
C PHE A 61 -4.80 -12.38 -0.77
N ALA A 62 -6.02 -12.19 -1.27
CA ALA A 62 -7.15 -13.06 -0.94
C ALA A 62 -8.18 -13.08 -2.07
N ASP A 63 -8.62 -14.27 -2.47
CA ASP A 63 -9.74 -14.52 -3.35
C ASP A 63 -11.06 -14.48 -2.56
N GLY A 64 -12.01 -13.70 -3.04
CA GLY A 64 -13.35 -13.59 -2.45
C GLY A 64 -14.47 -13.91 -3.43
N ASP A 65 -14.18 -14.01 -4.73
CA ASP A 65 -15.16 -14.31 -5.79
C ASP A 65 -14.58 -15.24 -6.85
N PRO A 66 -14.61 -16.56 -6.65
CA PRO A 66 -14.15 -17.51 -7.66
C PRO A 66 -14.87 -17.40 -9.03
N GLY A 67 -15.94 -16.60 -9.12
CA GLY A 67 -16.64 -16.34 -10.38
C GLY A 67 -15.92 -15.37 -11.31
N ASN A 68 -14.94 -14.61 -10.81
CA ASN A 68 -14.15 -13.65 -11.58
C ASN A 68 -12.74 -14.17 -11.97
N ASP A 69 -12.39 -15.40 -11.65
CA ASP A 69 -11.08 -16.05 -11.80
C ASP A 69 -10.70 -16.39 -13.25
N ALA A 70 -10.75 -15.42 -14.15
CA ALA A 70 -10.31 -15.62 -15.53
C ALA A 70 -8.77 -15.67 -15.62
N ASN A 71 -8.24 -16.77 -16.18
CA ASN A 71 -6.80 -17.00 -16.39
C ASN A 71 -5.98 -17.14 -15.08
N VAL A 72 -6.59 -17.63 -14.01
CA VAL A 72 -5.88 -17.91 -12.75
C VAL A 72 -5.00 -19.15 -12.91
N ASP A 73 -3.72 -19.00 -12.58
CA ASP A 73 -2.75 -20.09 -12.42
C ASP A 73 -1.74 -19.75 -11.32
N VAL A 74 -2.02 -20.17 -10.11
CA VAL A 74 -1.20 -19.90 -8.91
C VAL A 74 0.22 -20.51 -8.97
N LYS A 75 0.53 -21.31 -10.01
CA LYS A 75 1.88 -21.86 -10.22
C LYS A 75 2.73 -21.01 -11.15
N ALA A 76 2.12 -20.13 -11.92
CA ALA A 76 2.78 -19.28 -12.90
C ALA A 76 2.94 -17.87 -12.34
N LYS A 77 4.17 -17.46 -12.00
CA LYS A 77 4.49 -16.19 -11.34
C LYS A 77 3.91 -14.94 -12.02
N GLY A 78 3.74 -14.98 -13.34
CA GLY A 78 3.18 -13.87 -14.13
C GLY A 78 1.68 -13.97 -14.38
N ALA A 79 1.00 -15.05 -13.95
CA ALA A 79 -0.45 -15.19 -14.10
C ALA A 79 -1.20 -14.49 -12.97
N PHE A 80 -2.52 -14.33 -13.14
CA PHE A 80 -3.42 -14.00 -12.05
C PHE A 80 -3.49 -15.16 -11.06
N HIS A 81 -3.60 -14.83 -9.77
CA HIS A 81 -3.75 -15.81 -8.68
C HIS A 81 -5.13 -15.74 -8.01
N GLY A 82 -5.98 -14.80 -8.40
CA GLY A 82 -7.39 -14.75 -8.02
C GLY A 82 -7.73 -13.80 -6.87
N GLY A 83 -6.75 -13.13 -6.27
CA GLY A 83 -7.05 -12.15 -5.23
C GLY A 83 -7.83 -10.94 -5.77
N ASP A 84 -8.84 -10.48 -5.02
CA ASP A 84 -9.79 -9.48 -5.46
C ASP A 84 -10.29 -8.54 -4.33
N LEU A 85 -11.14 -7.56 -4.68
CA LEU A 85 -11.71 -6.58 -3.75
C LEU A 85 -12.61 -7.23 -2.69
N LYS A 86 -13.35 -8.29 -3.03
CA LYS A 86 -14.18 -9.01 -2.06
C LYS A 86 -13.34 -9.80 -1.07
N GLY A 87 -12.29 -10.45 -1.54
CA GLY A 87 -11.34 -11.17 -0.69
C GLY A 87 -10.62 -10.23 0.26
N LEU A 88 -10.13 -9.10 -0.23
CA LEU A 88 -9.53 -8.08 0.62
C LEU A 88 -10.54 -7.55 1.65
N THR A 89 -11.80 -7.29 1.25
CA THR A 89 -12.86 -6.84 2.15
C THR A 89 -13.13 -7.88 3.25
N ALA A 90 -13.18 -9.16 2.91
CA ALA A 90 -13.37 -10.25 3.87
C ALA A 90 -12.22 -10.35 4.89
N GLN A 91 -10.99 -9.97 4.50
CA GLN A 91 -9.79 -10.04 5.33
C GLN A 91 -9.42 -8.71 6.02
N LEU A 92 -10.21 -7.64 5.90
CA LEU A 92 -9.96 -6.36 6.57
C LEU A 92 -9.84 -6.48 8.09
N GLY A 93 -10.47 -7.48 8.71
CA GLY A 93 -10.32 -7.77 10.13
C GLY A 93 -8.89 -8.12 10.51
N GLU A 94 -8.17 -8.86 9.66
CA GLU A 94 -6.76 -9.23 9.85
C GLU A 94 -5.85 -7.98 9.81
N ILE A 95 -6.12 -7.09 8.86
CA ILE A 95 -5.37 -5.83 8.69
C ILE A 95 -5.66 -4.88 9.86
N ALA A 96 -6.92 -4.71 10.25
CA ALA A 96 -7.32 -3.86 11.37
C ALA A 96 -6.73 -4.34 12.71
N ASP A 97 -6.70 -5.67 12.94
CA ASP A 97 -6.12 -6.25 14.16
C ASP A 97 -4.62 -6.01 14.28
N LEU A 98 -3.91 -5.87 13.16
CA LEU A 98 -2.49 -5.47 13.14
C LEU A 98 -2.29 -4.04 13.68
N GLY A 99 -3.30 -3.19 13.60
CA GLY A 99 -3.28 -1.83 14.09
C GLY A 99 -2.93 -0.77 13.03
N VAL A 100 -2.88 -1.14 11.75
CA VAL A 100 -2.67 -0.19 10.64
C VAL A 100 -3.89 0.74 10.50
N THR A 101 -3.67 1.94 9.95
CA THR A 101 -4.67 3.00 9.85
C THR A 101 -4.84 3.55 8.44
N ALA A 102 -4.04 3.06 7.50
CA ALA A 102 -4.18 3.36 6.09
C ALA A 102 -3.85 2.11 5.25
N LEU A 103 -4.57 1.93 4.17
CA LEU A 103 -4.43 0.84 3.21
C LEU A 103 -4.12 1.44 1.83
N TRP A 104 -3.09 0.94 1.15
CA TRP A 104 -2.84 1.21 -0.25
C TRP A 104 -3.06 -0.07 -1.05
N ILE A 105 -3.85 0.03 -2.13
CA ILE A 105 -4.11 -1.05 -3.09
C ILE A 105 -3.54 -0.67 -4.46
N ASN A 106 -3.03 -1.64 -5.21
CA ASN A 106 -2.55 -1.45 -6.59
C ASN A 106 -3.66 -0.95 -7.52
N PRO A 107 -3.34 -0.49 -8.76
CA PRO A 107 -4.36 -0.01 -9.69
C PRO A 107 -5.40 -1.09 -9.99
N VAL A 108 -6.67 -0.68 -10.04
CA VAL A 108 -7.82 -1.58 -10.27
C VAL A 108 -8.53 -1.34 -11.61
N VAL A 109 -8.04 -0.39 -12.41
CA VAL A 109 -8.59 -0.13 -13.75
C VAL A 109 -8.39 -1.32 -14.65
N LYS A 110 -9.26 -1.46 -15.67
CA LYS A 110 -9.19 -2.56 -16.61
C LYS A 110 -7.84 -2.60 -17.32
N ASN A 111 -7.15 -3.73 -17.21
CA ASN A 111 -5.87 -3.99 -17.83
C ASN A 111 -6.01 -4.64 -19.20
N ILE A 112 -4.90 -4.66 -19.96
CA ILE A 112 -4.83 -5.35 -21.24
C ILE A 112 -5.30 -6.80 -21.12
N PRO A 113 -5.99 -7.34 -22.13
CA PRO A 113 -6.59 -8.69 -22.02
C PRO A 113 -5.60 -9.84 -22.18
N GLY A 114 -4.40 -9.56 -22.70
CA GLY A 114 -3.35 -10.54 -23.00
C GLY A 114 -2.20 -10.54 -21.99
N PHE A 115 -1.10 -11.13 -22.41
CA PHE A 115 0.16 -11.16 -21.64
C PHE A 115 1.32 -10.62 -22.48
N VAL A 116 2.39 -10.22 -21.79
CA VAL A 116 3.65 -9.78 -22.38
C VAL A 116 4.75 -10.80 -22.03
N THR A 117 5.68 -11.04 -22.93
CA THR A 117 6.73 -12.08 -22.77
C THR A 117 8.13 -11.54 -22.46
N GLY A 118 8.28 -10.24 -22.22
CA GLY A 118 9.58 -9.57 -22.02
C GLY A 118 10.38 -10.06 -20.80
N ALA A 119 9.72 -10.64 -19.82
CA ALA A 119 10.30 -11.08 -18.54
C ALA A 119 10.84 -12.53 -18.54
N GLY A 120 10.78 -13.22 -19.66
CA GLY A 120 11.14 -14.64 -19.75
C GLY A 120 10.01 -15.61 -19.37
N PHE A 121 8.85 -15.08 -19.01
CA PHE A 121 7.59 -15.80 -18.81
C PHE A 121 6.42 -14.90 -19.24
N PRO A 122 5.21 -15.46 -19.49
CA PRO A 122 4.00 -14.68 -19.73
C PRO A 122 3.62 -13.85 -18.50
N ASP A 123 3.52 -12.53 -18.64
CA ASP A 123 3.07 -11.61 -17.60
C ASP A 123 1.72 -11.00 -17.97
N TRP A 124 0.69 -11.25 -17.15
CA TRP A 124 -0.72 -11.01 -17.43
C TRP A 124 -1.26 -9.70 -16.84
N ALA A 125 -0.43 -8.79 -16.46
CA ALA A 125 -0.83 -7.51 -15.85
C ALA A 125 -1.61 -7.63 -14.52
N TYR A 126 -1.43 -8.72 -13.78
CA TYR A 126 -2.06 -8.94 -12.45
C TYR A 126 -1.75 -7.82 -11.44
N HIS A 127 -0.70 -7.06 -11.72
CA HIS A 127 -0.25 -5.93 -10.91
C HIS A 127 -1.08 -4.64 -11.11
N GLY A 128 -1.86 -4.51 -12.20
CA GLY A 128 -2.74 -3.38 -12.43
C GLY A 128 -2.15 -2.21 -13.23
N TYR A 129 -0.84 -2.21 -13.57
CA TYR A 129 -0.18 -1.05 -14.18
C TYR A 129 -0.29 -0.95 -15.70
N TRP A 130 -0.96 -1.87 -16.38
CA TRP A 130 -1.09 -1.89 -17.84
C TRP A 130 -2.53 -1.60 -18.28
N ALA A 131 -2.96 -0.35 -18.04
CA ALA A 131 -4.33 0.06 -18.33
C ALA A 131 -4.72 -0.15 -19.79
N ASP A 132 -5.93 -0.72 -19.99
CA ASP A 132 -6.64 -0.81 -21.27
C ASP A 132 -7.86 0.12 -21.30
N ASP A 133 -8.46 0.40 -20.13
CA ASP A 133 -9.56 1.34 -19.99
C ASP A 133 -9.55 1.98 -18.61
N PHE A 134 -9.37 3.30 -18.54
CA PHE A 134 -9.33 4.06 -17.28
C PHE A 134 -10.71 4.26 -16.64
N TYR A 135 -11.81 4.06 -17.41
CA TYR A 135 -13.18 4.24 -16.92
C TYR A 135 -13.85 2.95 -16.45
N ALA A 136 -13.23 1.81 -16.68
CA ALA A 136 -13.71 0.52 -16.23
C ALA A 136 -12.77 -0.09 -15.19
N LEU A 137 -13.31 -0.81 -14.22
CA LEU A 137 -12.50 -1.67 -13.36
C LEU A 137 -12.22 -2.99 -14.08
N ASP A 138 -11.08 -3.60 -13.73
CA ASP A 138 -10.76 -4.95 -14.20
C ASP A 138 -11.73 -5.94 -13.57
N PRO A 139 -12.49 -6.71 -14.37
CA PRO A 139 -13.50 -7.63 -13.82
C PRO A 139 -12.88 -8.71 -12.92
N ARG A 140 -11.59 -9.00 -13.04
CA ARG A 140 -10.86 -9.94 -12.16
C ARG A 140 -10.62 -9.37 -10.76
N PHE A 141 -10.64 -8.06 -10.60
CA PHE A 141 -10.57 -7.40 -9.29
C PHE A 141 -11.96 -7.11 -8.70
N GLY A 142 -13.01 -7.07 -9.53
CA GLY A 142 -14.38 -6.80 -9.11
C GLY A 142 -15.01 -5.59 -9.79
N THR A 143 -15.99 -5.01 -9.13
CA THR A 143 -16.78 -3.88 -9.62
C THR A 143 -16.53 -2.60 -8.83
N GLU A 144 -17.04 -1.46 -9.32
CA GLU A 144 -17.02 -0.20 -8.57
C GLU A 144 -17.80 -0.30 -7.25
N ASP A 145 -18.87 -1.11 -7.20
CA ASP A 145 -19.61 -1.37 -5.96
C ASP A 145 -18.78 -2.19 -4.97
N ASP A 146 -17.96 -3.13 -5.44
CA ASP A 146 -17.04 -3.88 -4.57
C ASP A 146 -15.93 -2.95 -4.01
N LEU A 147 -15.41 -2.02 -4.82
CA LEU A 147 -14.44 -1.02 -4.35
C LEU A 147 -15.07 -0.09 -3.30
N ARG A 148 -16.30 0.37 -3.53
CA ARG A 148 -17.03 1.18 -2.55
C ARG A 148 -17.27 0.40 -1.26
N ALA A 149 -17.66 -0.88 -1.36
CA ALA A 149 -17.86 -1.74 -0.19
C ALA A 149 -16.56 -1.95 0.61
N LEU A 150 -15.41 -2.09 -0.07
CA LEU A 150 -14.10 -2.13 0.58
C LEU A 150 -13.81 -0.85 1.35
N VAL A 151 -14.01 0.32 0.71
CA VAL A 151 -13.76 1.63 1.34
C VAL A 151 -14.67 1.83 2.56
N ASP A 152 -15.98 1.57 2.42
CA ASP A 152 -16.93 1.68 3.52
C ASP A 152 -16.56 0.74 4.69
N ALA A 153 -16.14 -0.50 4.39
CA ALA A 153 -15.73 -1.47 5.41
C ALA A 153 -14.40 -1.12 6.09
N ALA A 154 -13.47 -0.50 5.36
CA ALA A 154 -12.20 0.02 5.89
C ALA A 154 -12.48 1.23 6.82
N HIS A 155 -13.30 2.18 6.39
CA HIS A 155 -13.70 3.34 7.19
C HIS A 155 -14.37 2.94 8.51
N GLN A 156 -15.24 1.91 8.50
CA GLN A 156 -15.82 1.36 9.74
C GLN A 156 -14.78 0.83 10.73
N ARG A 157 -13.57 0.54 10.27
CA ARG A 157 -12.44 0.07 11.09
C ARG A 157 -11.40 1.15 11.37
N GLY A 158 -11.65 2.40 10.98
CA GLY A 158 -10.71 3.51 11.12
C GLY A 158 -9.51 3.41 10.17
N ILE A 159 -9.67 2.78 9.01
CA ILE A 159 -8.62 2.61 7.99
C ILE A 159 -8.98 3.47 6.78
N ARG A 160 -8.08 4.37 6.37
CA ARG A 160 -8.15 5.14 5.13
C ARG A 160 -7.72 4.28 3.95
N VAL A 161 -8.23 4.56 2.76
CA VAL A 161 -7.90 3.80 1.56
C VAL A 161 -7.29 4.70 0.50
N LEU A 162 -6.06 4.37 0.07
CA LEU A 162 -5.37 4.96 -1.07
C LEU A 162 -5.46 4.01 -2.26
N LEU A 163 -5.85 4.52 -3.41
CA LEU A 163 -5.78 3.81 -4.68
C LEU A 163 -4.52 4.21 -5.44
N ASP A 164 -3.82 3.24 -5.99
CA ASP A 164 -2.74 3.50 -6.95
C ASP A 164 -3.30 3.95 -8.29
N VAL A 165 -2.74 5.00 -8.87
CA VAL A 165 -3.17 5.56 -10.14
C VAL A 165 -1.98 5.84 -11.05
N VAL A 166 -2.13 5.49 -12.33
CA VAL A 166 -1.10 5.65 -13.37
C VAL A 166 -1.55 6.73 -14.34
N TYR A 167 -0.76 7.80 -14.48
CA TYR A 167 -1.02 8.88 -15.43
C TYR A 167 -0.04 8.92 -16.59
N ASN A 168 1.11 8.28 -16.45
CA ASN A 168 2.19 8.35 -17.42
C ASN A 168 1.97 7.48 -18.67
N HIS A 169 1.38 6.31 -18.54
CA HIS A 169 1.36 5.31 -19.59
C HIS A 169 0.10 4.44 -19.58
N VAL A 170 -0.05 3.63 -20.64
CA VAL A 170 -1.03 2.55 -20.75
C VAL A 170 -0.32 1.21 -21.01
N GLY A 171 -1.06 0.11 -21.02
CA GLY A 171 -0.52 -1.21 -21.39
C GLY A 171 -0.04 -1.29 -22.85
N TYR A 172 0.86 -2.22 -23.13
CA TYR A 172 1.55 -2.33 -24.43
C TYR A 172 0.61 -2.42 -25.63
N ASP A 173 -0.46 -3.19 -25.57
CA ASP A 173 -1.43 -3.37 -26.65
C ASP A 173 -2.80 -2.77 -26.30
N SER A 174 -2.81 -1.68 -25.52
CA SER A 174 -4.03 -1.04 -25.08
C SER A 174 -4.91 -0.59 -26.27
N GLN A 175 -6.23 -0.74 -26.12
CA GLN A 175 -7.22 -0.29 -27.12
C GLN A 175 -7.10 1.20 -27.46
N TYR A 176 -6.56 2.03 -26.56
CA TYR A 176 -6.33 3.46 -26.81
C TYR A 176 -5.41 3.72 -27.99
N LEU A 177 -4.46 2.84 -28.29
CA LEU A 177 -3.47 2.99 -29.35
C LEU A 177 -4.07 2.87 -30.76
N THR A 178 -5.18 2.16 -30.89
CA THR A 178 -5.85 1.93 -32.17
C THR A 178 -7.12 2.77 -32.33
N ASN A 179 -7.66 3.32 -31.24
CA ASN A 179 -8.86 4.16 -31.27
C ASN A 179 -8.56 5.49 -31.99
N PRO A 180 -9.31 5.87 -33.05
CA PRO A 180 -9.10 7.09 -33.83
C PRO A 180 -9.10 8.39 -32.99
N ARG A 181 -9.80 8.41 -31.85
CA ARG A 181 -9.90 9.59 -30.96
C ARG A 181 -8.68 9.76 -30.06
N THR A 182 -8.07 8.65 -29.63
CA THR A 182 -7.02 8.67 -28.60
C THR A 182 -5.62 8.33 -29.09
N LYS A 183 -5.47 7.67 -30.23
CA LYS A 183 -4.15 7.24 -30.76
C LYS A 183 -3.10 8.35 -30.87
N SER A 184 -3.52 9.61 -31.03
CA SER A 184 -2.62 10.76 -31.09
C SER A 184 -2.12 11.23 -29.72
N TRP A 185 -2.67 10.69 -28.64
CA TRP A 185 -2.31 11.01 -27.26
C TRP A 185 -1.01 10.37 -26.80
N PHE A 186 -0.46 9.44 -27.58
CA PHE A 186 0.65 8.60 -27.16
C PHE A 186 1.95 8.91 -27.92
N ARG A 187 3.06 8.73 -27.20
CA ARG A 187 4.39 8.45 -27.74
C ARG A 187 4.60 6.93 -27.66
N THR A 188 5.17 6.33 -28.70
CA THR A 188 5.42 4.89 -28.75
C THR A 188 6.77 4.61 -29.44
N GLU A 189 7.44 3.52 -29.01
CA GLU A 189 8.67 3.05 -29.68
C GLU A 189 8.40 2.66 -31.12
N ALA A 190 7.29 2.00 -31.40
CA ALA A 190 6.90 1.56 -32.74
C ALA A 190 6.73 2.73 -33.74
N ALA A 191 6.31 3.89 -33.25
CA ALA A 191 6.22 5.11 -34.06
C ALA A 191 7.51 5.96 -34.04
N GLY A 192 8.53 5.57 -33.26
CA GLY A 192 9.75 6.35 -33.07
C GLY A 192 9.52 7.73 -32.43
N THR A 193 8.51 7.85 -31.57
CA THR A 193 8.10 9.14 -30.97
C THR A 193 8.49 9.29 -29.51
N CYS A 194 9.07 8.25 -28.88
CA CYS A 194 9.62 8.33 -27.54
C CYS A 194 10.86 9.22 -27.51
N GLY A 195 10.92 10.13 -26.52
CA GLY A 195 12.09 10.98 -26.27
C GLY A 195 13.17 10.29 -25.45
N GLN A 196 14.18 11.07 -25.02
CA GLN A 196 15.31 10.59 -24.23
C GLN A 196 15.35 11.17 -22.82
N ASP A 197 14.44 12.09 -22.52
CA ASP A 197 14.29 12.68 -21.18
C ASP A 197 13.21 11.97 -20.37
N ASP A 198 13.13 12.26 -19.07
CA ASP A 198 12.18 11.62 -18.16
C ASP A 198 10.71 11.87 -18.54
N LEU A 199 10.37 13.00 -19.19
CA LEU A 199 8.99 13.39 -19.50
C LEU A 199 8.45 12.82 -20.81
N THR A 200 9.32 12.37 -21.70
CA THR A 200 8.94 11.93 -23.05
C THR A 200 9.40 10.52 -23.39
N SER A 201 10.15 9.88 -22.48
CA SER A 201 10.62 8.50 -22.66
C SER A 201 9.48 7.49 -22.46
N CYS A 202 9.50 6.44 -23.26
CA CYS A 202 8.60 5.30 -23.07
C CYS A 202 9.19 4.36 -22.03
N VAL A 203 8.84 4.55 -20.77
CA VAL A 203 9.37 3.77 -19.64
C VAL A 203 9.14 2.27 -19.89
N SER A 204 10.22 1.50 -19.92
CA SER A 204 10.18 0.07 -20.24
C SER A 204 9.48 -0.28 -21.58
N GLY A 205 9.43 0.66 -22.53
CA GLY A 205 8.74 0.48 -23.80
C GLY A 205 7.23 0.65 -23.76
N LEU A 206 6.67 1.05 -22.60
CA LEU A 206 5.23 1.32 -22.45
C LEU A 206 4.83 2.57 -23.24
N PRO A 207 3.62 2.58 -23.85
CA PRO A 207 3.10 3.76 -24.55
C PRO A 207 2.91 4.93 -23.61
N ASP A 208 3.68 5.99 -23.82
CA ASP A 208 3.72 7.20 -22.99
C ASP A 208 2.58 8.16 -23.33
N LEU A 209 1.82 8.63 -22.35
CA LEU A 209 0.74 9.60 -22.51
C LEU A 209 1.30 11.03 -22.61
N LYS A 210 0.84 11.78 -23.59
CA LYS A 210 1.16 13.21 -23.78
C LYS A 210 0.37 14.03 -22.74
N THR A 211 0.77 13.94 -21.49
CA THR A 211 0.11 14.57 -20.34
C THR A 211 0.18 16.11 -20.38
N GLU A 212 0.99 16.69 -21.25
CA GLU A 212 0.99 18.12 -21.53
C GLU A 212 -0.24 18.62 -22.31
N ARG A 213 -1.07 17.70 -22.84
CA ARG A 213 -2.28 18.05 -23.60
C ARG A 213 -3.48 18.16 -22.66
N ALA A 214 -4.18 19.30 -22.69
CA ALA A 214 -5.33 19.55 -21.84
C ALA A 214 -6.44 18.48 -21.96
N GLU A 215 -6.69 17.98 -23.18
CA GLU A 215 -7.69 16.93 -23.42
C GLU A 215 -7.31 15.58 -22.77
N VAL A 216 -6.00 15.28 -22.65
CA VAL A 216 -5.51 14.08 -21.95
C VAL A 216 -5.64 14.27 -20.45
N GLN A 217 -5.29 15.45 -19.93
CA GLN A 217 -5.47 15.80 -18.52
C GLN A 217 -6.94 15.68 -18.11
N ASP A 218 -7.85 16.34 -18.86
CA ASP A 218 -9.29 16.31 -18.56
C ASP A 218 -9.85 14.88 -18.53
N TYR A 219 -9.41 14.04 -19.48
CA TYR A 219 -9.82 12.65 -19.55
C TYR A 219 -9.35 11.84 -18.35
N LEU A 220 -8.07 11.94 -18.00
CA LEU A 220 -7.48 11.20 -16.88
C LEU A 220 -7.99 11.67 -15.52
N PHE A 221 -8.13 13.00 -15.33
CA PHE A 221 -8.66 13.55 -14.09
C PHE A 221 -10.13 13.14 -13.88
N GLU A 222 -10.95 13.19 -14.94
CA GLU A 222 -12.33 12.72 -14.81
C GLU A 222 -12.42 11.23 -14.48
N ALA A 223 -11.58 10.39 -15.09
CA ALA A 223 -11.57 8.97 -14.81
C ALA A 223 -11.24 8.68 -13.33
N HIS A 224 -10.11 9.20 -12.84
CA HIS A 224 -9.60 8.84 -11.51
C HIS A 224 -10.25 9.64 -10.38
N LEU A 225 -10.38 10.97 -10.50
CA LEU A 225 -11.04 11.79 -9.47
C LEU A 225 -12.53 11.45 -9.38
N GLY A 226 -13.17 11.15 -10.53
CA GLY A 226 -14.55 10.69 -10.56
C GLY A 226 -14.75 9.35 -9.87
N LEU A 227 -13.84 8.41 -10.06
CA LEU A 227 -13.85 7.14 -9.34
C LEU A 227 -13.70 7.36 -7.83
N ALA A 228 -12.72 8.18 -7.42
CA ALA A 228 -12.50 8.49 -6.01
C ALA A 228 -13.74 9.13 -5.34
N GLU A 229 -14.39 10.06 -6.03
CA GLU A 229 -15.61 10.70 -5.55
C GLU A 229 -16.76 9.69 -5.35
N ARG A 230 -16.99 8.81 -6.35
CA ARG A 230 -18.06 7.81 -6.29
C ARG A 230 -17.82 6.72 -5.26
N THR A 231 -16.57 6.41 -4.95
CA THR A 231 -16.20 5.29 -4.05
C THR A 231 -15.81 5.75 -2.65
N GLY A 232 -15.50 7.05 -2.45
CA GLY A 232 -15.13 7.60 -1.16
C GLY A 232 -13.68 7.33 -0.75
N LEU A 233 -12.77 7.14 -1.72
CA LEU A 233 -11.33 7.00 -1.46
C LEU A 233 -10.78 8.22 -0.71
N ASP A 234 -9.75 8.01 0.12
CA ASP A 234 -9.11 9.04 0.94
C ASP A 234 -7.88 9.67 0.28
N GLY A 235 -7.40 9.09 -0.81
CA GLY A 235 -6.25 9.61 -1.53
C GLY A 235 -5.77 8.69 -2.64
N PHE A 236 -4.67 9.13 -3.27
CA PHE A 236 -3.97 8.36 -4.30
C PHE A 236 -2.52 8.11 -3.94
N ARG A 237 -2.00 6.94 -4.35
CA ARG A 237 -0.59 6.78 -4.64
C ARG A 237 -0.40 7.10 -6.13
N LEU A 238 0.50 8.03 -6.43
CA LEU A 238 0.78 8.52 -7.77
C LEU A 238 1.98 7.76 -8.32
N ASP A 239 1.75 6.96 -9.35
CA ASP A 239 2.79 6.19 -10.03
C ASP A 239 3.67 7.10 -10.90
N THR A 240 4.96 6.78 -11.03
CA THR A 240 5.90 7.38 -12.00
C THR A 240 5.89 8.92 -12.02
N VAL A 241 5.81 9.59 -10.86
CA VAL A 241 5.64 11.06 -10.75
C VAL A 241 6.68 11.85 -11.54
N LYS A 242 7.96 11.43 -11.54
CA LYS A 242 9.03 12.13 -12.26
C LYS A 242 8.91 12.08 -13.79
N HIS A 243 8.07 11.18 -14.31
CA HIS A 243 7.83 11.02 -15.75
C HIS A 243 6.66 11.86 -16.27
N VAL A 244 6.02 12.64 -15.40
CA VAL A 244 4.92 13.55 -15.74
C VAL A 244 5.29 14.97 -15.29
N ASP A 245 4.95 15.96 -16.12
CA ASP A 245 5.36 17.35 -15.91
C ASP A 245 4.78 17.95 -14.61
N HIS A 246 5.55 18.83 -13.97
CA HIS A 246 5.14 19.52 -12.74
C HIS A 246 3.81 20.26 -12.90
N THR A 247 3.55 20.88 -14.07
CA THR A 247 2.29 21.61 -14.30
C THR A 247 1.07 20.68 -14.29
N PHE A 248 1.23 19.42 -14.72
CA PHE A 248 0.18 18.41 -14.61
C PHE A 248 -0.14 18.12 -13.13
N TRP A 249 0.87 17.92 -12.28
CA TRP A 249 0.68 17.61 -10.87
C TRP A 249 0.07 18.78 -10.10
N GLN A 250 0.46 20.01 -10.42
CA GLN A 250 -0.13 21.22 -9.86
C GLN A 250 -1.63 21.30 -10.18
N GLU A 251 -2.00 21.11 -11.45
CA GLU A 251 -3.40 21.10 -11.88
C GLU A 251 -4.17 19.92 -11.28
N HIS A 252 -3.56 18.73 -11.22
CA HIS A 252 -4.12 17.56 -10.53
C HIS A 252 -4.46 17.87 -9.07
N ARG A 253 -3.51 18.47 -8.35
CA ARG A 253 -3.69 18.86 -6.94
C ARG A 253 -4.86 19.83 -6.76
N VAL A 254 -4.93 20.87 -7.61
CA VAL A 254 -6.01 21.86 -7.57
C VAL A 254 -7.37 21.19 -7.78
N ARG A 255 -7.50 20.33 -8.80
CA ARG A 255 -8.75 19.63 -9.09
C ARG A 255 -9.11 18.60 -8.04
N ALA A 256 -8.14 17.86 -7.52
CA ALA A 256 -8.36 16.89 -6.46
C ALA A 256 -8.91 17.55 -5.20
N ARG A 257 -8.30 18.65 -4.75
CA ARG A 257 -8.78 19.41 -3.58
C ARG A 257 -10.15 20.03 -3.81
N ALA A 258 -10.40 20.62 -4.97
CA ALA A 258 -11.68 21.22 -5.32
C ALA A 258 -12.83 20.19 -5.33
N ARG A 259 -12.57 18.96 -5.76
CA ARG A 259 -13.58 17.90 -5.92
C ARG A 259 -13.73 17.01 -4.68
N LEU A 260 -12.63 16.67 -4.03
CA LEU A 260 -12.56 15.65 -2.97
C LEU A 260 -12.24 16.24 -1.59
N GLY A 261 -11.91 17.53 -1.53
CA GLY A 261 -11.60 18.25 -0.29
C GLY A 261 -10.10 18.30 0.03
N GLU A 262 -9.74 19.22 0.94
CA GLU A 262 -8.34 19.49 1.34
C GLU A 262 -7.65 18.29 2.01
N GLY A 263 -8.42 17.35 2.56
CA GLY A 263 -7.88 16.15 3.22
C GLY A 263 -7.56 15.00 2.27
N PHE A 264 -7.84 15.13 0.96
CA PHE A 264 -7.52 14.10 -0.01
C PHE A 264 -6.00 13.99 -0.20
N PHE A 265 -5.44 12.83 0.14
CA PHE A 265 -4.00 12.65 0.31
C PHE A 265 -3.31 12.16 -0.97
N LEU A 266 -2.21 12.78 -1.32
CA LEU A 266 -1.40 12.44 -2.50
C LEU A 266 -0.01 11.96 -2.08
N LEU A 267 0.25 10.67 -2.28
CA LEU A 267 1.54 10.01 -2.02
C LEU A 267 2.26 9.73 -3.35
N GLY A 268 3.29 10.49 -3.66
CA GLY A 268 3.98 10.41 -4.95
C GLY A 268 5.15 9.42 -4.97
N GLU A 269 5.24 8.66 -6.05
CA GLU A 269 6.44 7.88 -6.36
C GLU A 269 7.37 8.67 -7.26
N VAL A 270 8.42 9.21 -6.67
CA VAL A 270 9.61 9.69 -7.38
C VAL A 270 10.70 8.64 -7.20
N TRP A 271 10.99 7.87 -8.24
CA TRP A 271 11.94 6.76 -8.16
C TRP A 271 13.31 7.21 -7.65
N GLY A 272 13.76 6.59 -6.57
CA GLY A 272 15.00 6.96 -5.89
C GLY A 272 14.87 8.15 -4.93
N GLY A 273 13.64 8.59 -4.63
CA GLY A 273 13.34 9.74 -3.78
C GLY A 273 13.90 9.65 -2.37
N ASP A 274 14.28 10.80 -1.83
CA ASP A 274 14.67 11.05 -0.44
C ASP A 274 14.26 12.49 -0.03
N ALA A 275 14.63 12.92 1.18
CA ALA A 275 14.22 14.23 1.69
C ALA A 275 14.67 15.43 0.84
N GLU A 276 15.77 15.30 0.11
CA GLU A 276 16.32 16.38 -0.73
C GLU A 276 15.76 16.34 -2.14
N SER A 277 15.77 15.16 -2.77
CA SER A 277 15.34 14.97 -4.15
C SER A 277 13.83 15.12 -4.34
N LEU A 278 13.01 14.95 -3.29
CA LEU A 278 11.56 15.17 -3.31
C LEU A 278 11.16 16.65 -3.19
N ASP A 279 12.09 17.53 -2.75
CA ASP A 279 11.77 18.93 -2.46
C ASP A 279 11.16 19.73 -3.64
N PRO A 280 11.55 19.50 -4.92
CA PRO A 280 10.93 20.21 -6.04
C PRO A 280 9.40 20.05 -6.10
N TRP A 281 8.88 18.83 -5.89
CA TRP A 281 7.43 18.55 -5.90
C TRP A 281 6.72 19.06 -4.64
N PHE A 282 7.42 19.05 -3.50
CA PHE A 282 6.90 19.62 -2.26
C PHE A 282 6.87 21.16 -2.29
N ALA A 283 7.88 21.79 -2.88
CA ALA A 283 7.96 23.24 -3.01
C ALA A 283 6.84 23.82 -3.88
N SER A 284 6.37 23.05 -4.84
CA SER A 284 5.27 23.39 -5.73
C SER A 284 3.91 22.89 -5.27
N ASP A 285 3.81 22.32 -4.06
CA ASP A 285 2.58 21.77 -3.43
C ASP A 285 1.85 20.75 -4.34
N GLU A 286 2.60 19.85 -4.97
CA GLU A 286 2.04 18.88 -5.92
C GLU A 286 1.55 17.60 -5.23
N MET A 287 2.15 17.23 -4.11
CA MET A 287 1.81 16.05 -3.32
C MET A 287 2.09 16.25 -1.83
N ASP A 288 1.45 15.46 -0.96
CA ASP A 288 1.57 15.56 0.50
C ASP A 288 2.75 14.76 1.04
N ALA A 289 3.09 13.66 0.37
CA ALA A 289 4.16 12.76 0.76
C ALA A 289 4.86 12.17 -0.46
N GLY A 290 6.09 11.70 -0.26
CA GLY A 290 6.85 10.94 -1.25
C GLY A 290 7.56 9.75 -0.64
N PHE A 291 7.85 8.72 -1.44
CA PHE A 291 8.56 7.53 -0.96
C PHE A 291 10.03 7.82 -0.70
N ASP A 292 10.52 7.36 0.46
CA ASP A 292 11.94 7.36 0.83
C ASP A 292 12.60 6.03 0.44
N PHE A 293 13.16 5.99 -0.76
CA PHE A 293 13.88 4.82 -1.28
C PHE A 293 15.25 4.61 -0.60
N SER A 294 15.76 5.63 0.08
CA SER A 294 17.08 5.57 0.71
C SER A 294 17.09 4.79 2.03
N PHE A 295 15.93 4.72 2.73
CA PHE A 295 15.83 4.15 4.07
C PHE A 295 16.15 2.66 4.13
N GLN A 296 15.52 1.84 3.30
CA GLN A 296 15.72 0.38 3.28
C GLN A 296 17.20 0.02 3.13
N GLY A 297 17.84 0.52 2.07
CA GLY A 297 19.23 0.21 1.76
C GLY A 297 20.21 0.69 2.84
N SER A 298 20.00 1.90 3.39
CA SER A 298 20.82 2.47 4.44
C SER A 298 20.72 1.69 5.74
N ALA A 299 19.50 1.31 6.14
CA ALA A 299 19.25 0.57 7.37
C ALA A 299 19.80 -0.86 7.30
N ILE A 300 19.57 -1.56 6.18
CA ILE A 300 20.13 -2.91 5.95
C ILE A 300 21.66 -2.86 5.91
N ALA A 301 22.24 -1.90 5.18
CA ALA A 301 23.69 -1.76 5.08
C ALA A 301 24.32 -1.52 6.46
N TRP A 302 23.75 -0.62 7.25
CA TRP A 302 24.24 -0.37 8.59
C TRP A 302 24.09 -1.61 9.48
N LEU A 303 22.94 -2.28 9.49
CA LEU A 303 22.69 -3.48 10.30
C LEU A 303 23.64 -4.64 9.94
N GLN A 304 24.08 -4.73 8.70
CA GLN A 304 25.08 -5.68 8.22
C GLN A 304 26.54 -5.25 8.50
N GLY A 305 26.76 -4.22 9.29
CA GLY A 305 28.10 -3.76 9.69
C GLY A 305 28.76 -2.78 8.71
N ARG A 306 28.07 -2.34 7.65
CA ARG A 306 28.60 -1.37 6.68
C ARG A 306 28.40 0.06 7.18
N GLY A 307 29.44 0.87 7.08
CA GLY A 307 29.41 2.28 7.49
C GLY A 307 29.51 2.48 9.00
N ARG A 308 29.72 3.75 9.40
CA ARG A 308 29.87 4.19 10.80
C ARG A 308 28.49 4.46 11.40
N THR A 309 28.28 4.09 12.66
CA THR A 309 27.03 4.32 13.39
C THR A 309 26.70 5.82 13.51
N VAL A 310 27.68 6.66 13.80
CA VAL A 310 27.51 8.13 13.86
C VAL A 310 27.04 8.69 12.50
N SER A 311 27.51 8.13 11.39
CA SER A 311 27.09 8.57 10.05
C SER A 311 25.65 8.14 9.75
N PHE A 312 25.26 6.95 10.17
CA PHE A 312 23.91 6.46 10.01
C PHE A 312 22.90 7.23 10.90
N ASP A 313 23.28 7.52 12.17
CA ASP A 313 22.47 8.34 13.07
C ASP A 313 22.24 9.76 12.50
N ARG A 314 23.30 10.33 11.92
CA ARG A 314 23.23 11.63 11.25
C ARG A 314 22.38 11.58 9.97
N TYR A 315 22.41 10.48 9.24
CA TYR A 315 21.50 10.23 8.10
C TYR A 315 20.04 10.22 8.57
N LEU A 316 19.72 9.51 9.66
CA LEU A 316 18.37 9.50 10.23
C LEU A 316 17.88 10.90 10.61
N LYS A 317 18.75 11.74 11.22
CA LYS A 317 18.44 13.16 11.47
C LYS A 317 18.26 13.94 10.17
N GLY A 318 19.02 13.63 9.14
CA GLY A 318 18.94 14.29 7.82
C GLY A 318 17.59 14.14 7.14
N ARG A 319 16.86 13.05 7.41
CA ARG A 319 15.51 12.80 6.87
C ARG A 319 14.48 13.85 7.35
N GLU A 320 14.72 14.49 8.47
CA GLU A 320 13.86 15.58 8.99
C GLU A 320 14.01 16.91 8.22
N LYS A 321 14.90 16.97 7.22
CA LYS A 321 14.99 18.10 6.28
C LYS A 321 13.86 18.11 5.26
N VAL A 322 13.00 17.08 5.25
CA VAL A 322 11.78 17.12 4.45
C VAL A 322 11.03 18.43 4.69
N ARG A 323 10.49 19.02 3.63
CA ARG A 323 9.78 20.30 3.71
C ARG A 323 8.65 20.22 4.73
N GLN A 324 8.53 21.26 5.56
CA GLN A 324 7.46 21.35 6.57
C GLN A 324 6.08 21.18 5.92
N GLY A 325 5.24 20.35 6.54
CA GLY A 325 3.91 20.01 6.04
C GLY A 325 3.89 18.81 5.08
N HIS A 326 5.06 18.24 4.74
CA HIS A 326 5.18 17.08 3.86
C HIS A 326 5.81 15.89 4.59
N LEU A 327 5.61 14.68 4.08
CA LEU A 327 6.04 13.45 4.73
C LEU A 327 6.91 12.59 3.83
N LEU A 328 7.85 11.88 4.45
CA LEU A 328 8.56 10.76 3.84
C LEU A 328 7.82 9.46 4.16
N CYS A 329 7.38 8.74 3.14
CA CYS A 329 6.87 7.38 3.28
C CYS A 329 8.02 6.38 3.14
N HIS A 330 8.43 5.76 4.24
CA HIS A 330 9.55 4.82 4.26
C HIS A 330 9.08 3.38 4.41
N PHE A 331 9.82 2.46 3.79
CA PHE A 331 9.44 1.06 3.69
C PHE A 331 10.66 0.14 3.81
N LEU A 332 10.41 -1.14 4.08
CA LEU A 332 11.42 -2.21 4.11
C LEU A 332 11.36 -3.10 2.87
N SER A 333 10.18 -3.25 2.28
CA SER A 333 9.96 -3.98 1.03
C SER A 333 8.87 -3.32 0.23
N SER A 334 8.86 -3.58 -1.09
CA SER A 334 7.74 -3.22 -1.96
C SER A 334 7.63 -4.23 -3.12
N HIS A 335 6.69 -3.99 -4.02
CA HIS A 335 6.54 -4.78 -5.23
C HIS A 335 7.61 -4.47 -6.30
N ASP A 336 8.40 -3.42 -6.12
CA ASP A 336 9.44 -2.96 -7.06
C ASP A 336 10.87 -3.12 -6.55
N VAL A 337 11.05 -3.42 -5.25
CA VAL A 337 12.36 -3.65 -4.67
C VAL A 337 12.45 -5.01 -3.99
N PRO A 338 13.66 -5.58 -3.88
CA PRO A 338 13.85 -6.85 -3.18
C PRO A 338 13.38 -6.79 -1.72
N GLY A 339 12.69 -7.84 -1.26
CA GLY A 339 12.20 -7.94 0.12
C GLY A 339 13.33 -7.91 1.14
N ALA A 340 13.16 -7.15 2.23
CA ALA A 340 14.19 -6.97 3.26
C ALA A 340 14.57 -8.28 3.95
N LEU A 341 13.60 -9.16 4.23
CA LEU A 341 13.91 -10.48 4.83
C LEU A 341 14.81 -11.32 3.92
N SER A 342 14.57 -11.28 2.59
CA SER A 342 15.44 -11.95 1.61
C SER A 342 16.84 -11.34 1.58
N GLN A 343 16.97 -10.01 1.60
CA GLN A 343 18.26 -9.31 1.68
C GLN A 343 19.05 -9.63 2.97
N LEU A 344 18.34 -9.96 4.04
CA LEU A 344 18.89 -10.47 5.30
C LEU A 344 19.03 -11.99 5.32
N GLN A 345 18.99 -12.66 4.15
CA GLN A 345 19.16 -14.11 4.01
C GLN A 345 18.18 -14.94 4.87
N GLY A 346 16.96 -14.48 5.03
CA GLY A 346 15.93 -15.12 5.84
C GLY A 346 16.12 -14.99 7.35
N ASN A 347 17.06 -14.15 7.81
CA ASN A 347 17.30 -13.94 9.25
C ASN A 347 16.18 -13.10 9.88
N ARG A 348 15.18 -13.78 10.45
CA ARG A 348 14.01 -13.16 11.09
C ARG A 348 14.37 -12.28 12.29
N HIS A 349 15.46 -12.62 13.00
CA HIS A 349 15.90 -11.83 14.13
C HIS A 349 16.44 -10.46 13.68
N LEU A 350 17.30 -10.42 12.66
CA LEU A 350 17.73 -9.14 12.08
C LEU A 350 16.59 -8.37 11.45
N PHE A 351 15.62 -9.08 10.85
CA PHE A 351 14.43 -8.47 10.29
C PHE A 351 13.55 -7.80 11.37
N SER A 352 13.40 -8.43 12.55
CA SER A 352 12.70 -7.80 13.67
C SER A 352 13.39 -6.52 14.18
N ILE A 353 14.73 -6.49 14.20
CA ILE A 353 15.48 -5.26 14.53
C ILE A 353 15.21 -4.16 13.48
N LEU A 354 15.20 -4.53 12.21
CA LEU A 354 14.92 -3.61 11.12
C LEU A 354 13.50 -3.02 11.22
N ALA A 355 12.51 -3.85 11.60
CA ALA A 355 11.14 -3.40 11.87
C ALA A 355 11.07 -2.42 13.06
N VAL A 356 11.85 -2.62 14.13
CA VAL A 356 11.97 -1.62 15.21
C VAL A 356 12.51 -0.31 14.66
N MET A 357 13.54 -0.35 13.83
CA MET A 357 14.11 0.88 13.23
C MET A 357 13.07 1.60 12.37
N GLN A 358 12.32 0.87 11.52
CA GLN A 358 11.25 1.42 10.69
C GLN A 358 10.18 2.13 11.54
N MET A 359 9.71 1.49 12.59
CA MET A 359 8.64 2.04 13.43
C MET A 359 9.11 3.15 14.39
N SER A 360 10.43 3.40 14.47
CA SER A 360 11.02 4.37 15.40
C SER A 360 11.44 5.70 14.74
N VAL A 361 11.38 5.82 13.42
CA VAL A 361 11.74 7.05 12.70
C VAL A 361 10.50 7.84 12.30
N GLY A 362 10.66 9.16 12.15
CA GLY A 362 9.57 10.06 11.73
C GLY A 362 9.14 9.83 10.28
N GLY A 363 7.93 10.27 9.95
CA GLY A 363 7.28 10.08 8.67
C GLY A 363 6.25 8.95 8.67
N LEU A 364 5.82 8.49 7.50
CA LEU A 364 4.79 7.47 7.29
C LEU A 364 5.44 6.10 7.03
N PRO A 365 5.45 5.16 7.99
CA PRO A 365 5.95 3.81 7.73
C PRO A 365 4.95 3.03 6.88
N MET A 366 5.45 2.35 5.84
CA MET A 366 4.67 1.44 5.01
C MET A 366 5.10 -0.01 5.27
N VAL A 367 4.16 -0.84 5.64
CA VAL A 367 4.32 -2.30 5.73
C VAL A 367 3.81 -2.92 4.44
N TYR A 368 4.67 -3.63 3.73
CA TYR A 368 4.28 -4.36 2.54
C TYR A 368 3.69 -5.71 2.93
N TYR A 369 2.56 -6.09 2.31
CA TYR A 369 1.81 -7.30 2.69
C TYR A 369 2.71 -8.53 2.85
N GLY A 370 2.54 -9.23 3.96
CA GLY A 370 3.30 -10.42 4.31
C GLY A 370 4.61 -10.17 5.06
N GLU A 371 5.10 -8.93 5.19
CA GLU A 371 6.25 -8.64 6.07
C GLU A 371 5.95 -9.03 7.51
N GLU A 372 4.76 -8.71 7.98
CA GLU A 372 4.30 -8.96 9.35
C GLU A 372 4.16 -10.45 9.68
N VAL A 373 4.17 -11.30 8.68
CA VAL A 373 4.11 -12.77 8.83
C VAL A 373 5.37 -13.47 8.29
N ALA A 374 6.45 -12.70 8.12
CA ALA A 374 7.76 -13.15 7.64
C ALA A 374 7.69 -13.86 6.27
N ARG A 375 6.88 -13.34 5.33
CA ARG A 375 6.89 -13.77 3.93
C ARG A 375 8.32 -13.59 3.39
N PRO A 376 8.92 -14.61 2.78
CA PRO A 376 10.32 -14.54 2.36
C PRO A 376 10.61 -13.37 1.42
N GLY A 377 9.70 -13.09 0.49
CA GLY A 377 9.95 -12.15 -0.58
C GLY A 377 11.09 -12.64 -1.46
N GLY A 378 11.73 -11.74 -2.15
CA GLY A 378 12.85 -12.02 -3.04
C GLY A 378 13.13 -10.79 -3.86
N ASP A 379 13.84 -10.94 -4.96
CA ASP A 379 13.86 -10.00 -6.06
C ASP A 379 12.64 -10.25 -6.95
N TRP A 380 12.34 -9.33 -7.89
CA TRP A 380 11.26 -9.55 -8.85
C TRP A 380 11.50 -10.85 -9.65
N PRO A 381 10.47 -11.71 -9.85
CA PRO A 381 9.07 -11.55 -9.46
C PRO A 381 8.71 -12.11 -8.06
N ASP A 382 9.64 -12.66 -7.30
CA ASP A 382 9.38 -13.33 -6.01
C ASP A 382 8.98 -12.36 -4.89
N ASN A 383 9.31 -11.05 -5.01
CA ASN A 383 8.78 -10.00 -4.15
C ASN A 383 7.25 -9.80 -4.28
N ARG A 384 6.61 -10.39 -5.30
CA ARG A 384 5.16 -10.38 -5.55
C ARG A 384 4.50 -11.74 -5.30
N SER A 385 5.08 -12.59 -4.46
CA SER A 385 4.51 -13.88 -4.09
C SER A 385 3.25 -13.72 -3.24
N ASP A 386 2.42 -14.78 -3.19
CA ASP A 386 1.15 -14.78 -2.46
C ASP A 386 1.32 -14.51 -0.97
N PHE A 387 0.29 -13.91 -0.36
CA PHE A 387 0.23 -13.71 1.08
C PHE A 387 0.10 -15.06 1.79
N PRO A 388 0.96 -15.39 2.78
CA PRO A 388 0.91 -16.66 3.44
C PRO A 388 -0.23 -16.73 4.47
N TRP A 389 -1.31 -17.45 4.12
CA TRP A 389 -2.47 -17.64 4.99
C TRP A 389 -2.34 -18.80 5.99
N GLY A 390 -1.28 -19.60 5.90
CA GLY A 390 -1.10 -20.77 6.77
C GLY A 390 -2.21 -21.80 6.58
N ALA A 391 -2.68 -22.37 7.68
CA ALA A 391 -3.76 -23.36 7.68
C ALA A 391 -5.16 -22.76 7.45
N ARG A 392 -5.28 -21.46 7.21
CA ARG A 392 -6.53 -20.79 6.88
C ARG A 392 -6.96 -21.16 5.47
N HIS A 393 -8.27 -21.32 5.25
CA HIS A 393 -8.82 -21.65 3.92
C HIS A 393 -9.04 -20.38 3.10
N VAL A 394 -7.94 -19.68 2.80
CA VAL A 394 -7.91 -18.45 1.99
C VAL A 394 -6.90 -18.64 0.87
N ASP A 395 -7.35 -18.57 -0.38
CA ASP A 395 -6.53 -18.60 -1.58
C ASP A 395 -6.10 -17.16 -1.95
N PRO A 396 -5.03 -16.99 -2.70
CA PRO A 396 -4.15 -18.02 -3.28
C PRO A 396 -3.13 -18.61 -2.30
N GLY A 397 -2.88 -17.98 -1.15
CA GLY A 397 -1.80 -18.34 -0.22
C GLY A 397 -2.12 -19.41 0.81
N ARG A 398 -3.13 -20.23 0.58
CA ARG A 398 -3.51 -21.36 1.46
C ARG A 398 -2.32 -22.30 1.69
N ASN A 399 -2.07 -22.65 2.97
CA ASN A 399 -0.97 -23.51 3.43
C ASN A 399 0.45 -22.95 3.23
N LEU A 400 0.64 -21.73 2.72
CA LEU A 400 1.95 -21.09 2.72
C LEU A 400 2.39 -20.79 4.17
N PRO A 401 3.68 -20.97 4.50
CA PRO A 401 4.18 -20.78 5.87
C PRO A 401 3.95 -19.36 6.38
N ARG A 402 3.33 -19.23 7.55
CA ARG A 402 3.00 -17.97 8.22
C ARG A 402 3.62 -17.94 9.61
N ASP A 403 4.31 -16.85 9.95
CA ASP A 403 4.91 -16.62 11.25
C ASP A 403 4.03 -15.76 12.14
N GLU A 404 3.25 -16.40 13.02
CA GLU A 404 2.37 -15.69 13.95
C GLU A 404 3.15 -14.95 15.07
N SER A 405 4.38 -15.35 15.36
CA SER A 405 5.22 -14.65 16.34
C SER A 405 5.72 -13.31 15.77
N MET A 406 6.09 -13.28 14.50
CA MET A 406 6.44 -12.04 13.80
C MET A 406 5.22 -11.12 13.70
N ARG A 407 4.04 -11.68 13.41
CA ARG A 407 2.80 -10.89 13.38
C ARG A 407 2.49 -10.25 14.72
N ALA A 408 2.57 -11.01 15.82
CA ALA A 408 2.38 -10.47 17.15
C ALA A 408 3.39 -9.38 17.49
N PHE A 409 4.62 -9.52 17.02
CA PHE A 409 5.66 -8.52 17.19
C PHE A 409 5.35 -7.23 16.42
N TYR A 410 4.98 -7.30 15.13
CA TYR A 410 4.55 -6.13 14.35
C TYR A 410 3.34 -5.44 14.97
N LYS A 411 2.32 -6.20 15.39
CA LYS A 411 1.16 -5.65 16.10
C LYS A 411 1.57 -4.84 17.33
N LYS A 412 2.51 -5.37 18.12
CA LYS A 412 3.03 -4.67 19.29
C LYS A 412 3.80 -3.42 18.93
N LEU A 413 4.68 -3.48 17.93
CA LEU A 413 5.43 -2.31 17.45
C LEU A 413 4.52 -1.20 16.92
N ILE A 414 3.52 -1.54 16.12
CA ILE A 414 2.53 -0.59 15.62
C ILE A 414 1.76 0.03 16.79
N GLY A 415 1.39 -0.78 17.80
CA GLY A 415 0.74 -0.30 19.02
C GLY A 415 1.61 0.71 19.78
N ILE A 416 2.89 0.42 19.95
CA ILE A 416 3.86 1.32 20.58
C ILE A 416 3.97 2.63 19.78
N ARG A 417 4.18 2.57 18.45
CA ARG A 417 4.27 3.76 17.63
C ARG A 417 3.04 4.66 17.75
N ARG A 418 1.83 4.06 17.76
CA ARG A 418 0.57 4.80 17.89
C ARG A 418 0.36 5.40 19.29
N ALA A 419 0.91 4.78 20.32
CA ALA A 419 0.83 5.28 21.69
C ALA A 419 1.85 6.40 21.99
N HIS A 420 2.92 6.51 21.17
CA HIS A 420 4.01 7.44 21.36
C HIS A 420 4.14 8.43 20.20
N PRO A 421 3.53 9.63 20.28
CA PRO A 421 3.67 10.66 19.25
C PRO A 421 5.13 11.03 18.93
N ALA A 422 6.03 10.88 19.88
CA ALA A 422 7.47 11.08 19.67
C ALA A 422 8.03 10.22 18.53
N LEU A 423 7.49 9.01 18.29
CA LEU A 423 7.96 8.12 17.22
C LEU A 423 7.50 8.56 15.83
N SER A 424 6.33 9.21 15.73
CA SER A 424 5.78 9.71 14.46
C SER A 424 6.20 11.15 14.15
N ARG A 425 6.01 12.07 15.08
CA ARG A 425 6.17 13.52 14.92
C ARG A 425 7.39 14.11 15.62
N GLY A 426 7.94 13.40 16.59
CA GLY A 426 9.01 13.90 17.42
C GLY A 426 10.28 14.20 16.64
N GLU A 427 11.08 15.12 17.16
CA GLU A 427 12.41 15.44 16.64
C GLU A 427 13.41 14.31 16.94
N HIS A 428 14.28 14.02 15.99
CA HIS A 428 15.40 13.09 16.16
C HIS A 428 16.61 13.79 16.75
N THR A 429 17.05 13.37 17.92
CA THR A 429 18.30 13.83 18.53
C THR A 429 19.34 12.70 18.49
N PRO A 430 20.41 12.83 17.68
CA PRO A 430 21.48 11.85 17.62
C PRO A 430 22.24 11.75 18.94
N LEU A 431 22.42 10.55 19.47
CA LEU A 431 23.17 10.26 20.70
C LEU A 431 24.28 9.22 20.48
N SER A 432 24.40 8.67 19.28
CA SER A 432 25.35 7.63 18.95
C SER A 432 26.79 8.11 19.01
N ARG A 433 27.67 7.22 19.46
CA ARG A 433 29.14 7.31 19.34
C ARG A 433 29.63 6.31 18.30
N ASP A 434 30.92 6.33 18.01
CA ASP A 434 31.53 5.29 17.19
C ASP A 434 31.45 3.93 17.88
N GLY A 435 31.18 2.89 17.09
CA GLY A 435 30.93 1.53 17.55
C GLY A 435 29.67 0.94 16.89
N ASP A 436 29.14 -0.10 17.49
CA ASP A 436 28.02 -0.85 16.95
C ASP A 436 26.65 -0.51 17.59
N LEU A 437 26.64 0.42 18.56
CA LEU A 437 25.44 0.81 19.27
C LEU A 437 24.90 2.14 18.71
N LEU A 438 23.80 2.06 17.96
CA LEU A 438 22.98 3.21 17.57
C LEU A 438 22.11 3.61 18.75
N VAL A 439 22.15 4.87 19.14
CA VAL A 439 21.27 5.45 20.17
C VAL A 439 20.79 6.81 19.70
N PHE A 440 19.49 7.01 19.75
CA PHE A 440 18.89 8.32 19.48
C PHE A 440 17.64 8.54 20.31
N LEU A 441 17.31 9.80 20.54
CA LEU A 441 16.09 10.21 21.20
C LEU A 441 15.08 10.73 20.18
N ARG A 442 13.83 10.24 20.28
CA ARG A 442 12.67 10.85 19.64
C ARG A 442 11.94 11.68 20.69
N ARG A 443 11.60 12.92 20.37
CA ARG A 443 11.00 13.85 21.32
C ARG A 443 9.92 14.68 20.66
N ASP A 444 8.67 14.56 21.13
CA ASP A 444 7.58 15.43 20.73
C ASP A 444 7.28 16.46 21.82
N ALA A 445 7.73 17.70 21.58
CA ALA A 445 7.56 18.80 22.54
C ALA A 445 6.08 19.18 22.76
N ALA A 446 5.21 18.91 21.79
CA ALA A 446 3.80 19.28 21.87
C ALA A 446 3.02 18.37 22.85
N SER A 447 3.30 17.07 22.83
CA SER A 447 2.71 16.10 23.78
C SER A 447 3.51 15.91 25.06
N GLY A 448 4.78 16.31 25.07
CA GLY A 448 5.72 16.00 26.15
C GLY A 448 6.14 14.52 26.16
N ASP A 449 5.99 13.82 25.04
CA ASP A 449 6.40 12.42 24.88
C ASP A 449 7.85 12.32 24.42
N ALA A 450 8.56 11.33 24.95
CA ALA A 450 9.94 11.04 24.57
C ALA A 450 10.20 9.54 24.56
N VAL A 451 10.86 9.03 23.52
CA VAL A 451 11.28 7.65 23.38
C VAL A 451 12.76 7.58 23.03
N LEU A 452 13.54 6.86 23.85
CA LEU A 452 14.93 6.53 23.56
C LEU A 452 14.97 5.21 22.79
N VAL A 453 15.59 5.25 21.63
CA VAL A 453 15.77 4.09 20.75
C VAL A 453 17.21 3.64 20.81
N ALA A 454 17.45 2.37 21.05
CA ALA A 454 18.78 1.79 21.07
C ALA A 454 18.83 0.49 20.26
N VAL A 455 19.82 0.38 19.36
CA VAL A 455 20.03 -0.79 18.49
C VAL A 455 21.50 -1.16 18.49
N ASN A 456 21.79 -2.37 18.96
CA ASN A 456 23.12 -2.96 18.88
C ASN A 456 23.21 -3.92 17.69
N ARG A 457 24.01 -3.58 16.68
CA ARG A 457 24.28 -4.45 15.52
C ARG A 457 25.44 -5.42 15.73
N GLY A 458 26.25 -5.20 16.80
CA GLY A 458 27.49 -5.94 17.08
C GLY A 458 27.28 -7.35 17.62
N GLU A 459 28.36 -8.11 17.66
CA GLU A 459 28.39 -9.50 18.15
C GLU A 459 28.61 -9.61 19.67
N GLY A 460 28.81 -8.49 20.36
CA GLY A 460 28.97 -8.42 21.80
C GLY A 460 28.02 -7.44 22.46
N THR A 461 28.02 -7.40 23.81
CA THR A 461 27.25 -6.38 24.54
C THR A 461 27.86 -5.01 24.31
N SER A 462 27.03 -4.04 23.95
CA SER A 462 27.39 -2.63 23.81
C SER A 462 26.71 -1.80 24.88
N VAL A 463 27.41 -0.77 25.41
CA VAL A 463 26.93 0.09 26.50
C VAL A 463 27.05 1.56 26.11
N ALA A 464 26.01 2.33 26.43
CA ALA A 464 26.01 3.79 26.33
C ALA A 464 25.48 4.41 27.62
N GLU A 465 26.09 5.51 28.04
CA GLU A 465 25.57 6.41 29.08
C GLU A 465 24.83 7.55 28.38
N VAL A 466 23.60 7.80 28.79
CA VAL A 466 22.71 8.80 28.18
C VAL A 466 22.04 9.60 29.29
N ASP A 467 22.01 10.92 29.15
CA ASP A 467 21.25 11.77 30.07
C ASP A 467 19.75 11.56 29.80
N ALA A 468 18.98 11.39 30.86
CA ALA A 468 17.55 11.18 30.78
C ALA A 468 16.83 12.41 30.22
N PRO A 469 15.84 12.26 29.33
CA PRO A 469 15.01 13.36 28.85
C PRO A 469 14.30 14.08 30.00
N GLN A 470 14.14 15.39 29.89
CA GLN A 470 13.43 16.19 30.90
C GLN A 470 11.97 15.77 31.07
N GLU A 471 11.36 15.25 30.04
CA GLU A 471 9.99 14.73 30.00
C GLU A 471 9.78 13.58 30.98
N TRP A 472 10.82 12.83 31.30
CA TRP A 472 10.74 11.71 32.25
C TRP A 472 10.82 12.17 33.72
N ARG A 473 11.27 13.42 33.97
CA ARG A 473 11.26 14.06 35.31
C ARG A 473 11.86 13.20 36.41
N GLY A 474 12.97 12.50 36.10
CA GLY A 474 13.65 11.64 37.07
C GLY A 474 12.93 10.32 37.39
N ARG A 475 11.90 9.96 36.63
CA ARG A 475 11.27 8.64 36.72
C ARG A 475 11.99 7.65 35.82
N PRO A 476 12.21 6.39 36.22
CA PRO A 476 12.83 5.39 35.37
C PRO A 476 11.90 5.07 34.20
N PRO A 477 12.41 5.02 32.96
CA PRO A 477 11.61 4.60 31.82
C PRO A 477 11.43 3.09 31.81
N THR A 478 10.46 2.64 31.02
CA THR A 478 10.17 1.23 30.79
C THR A 478 10.62 0.85 29.36
N GLU A 479 11.18 -0.35 29.21
CA GLU A 479 11.38 -0.95 27.90
C GLU A 479 10.01 -1.35 27.33
N LEU A 480 9.62 -0.71 26.24
CA LEU A 480 8.22 -0.74 25.75
C LEU A 480 7.81 -2.09 25.15
N LEU A 481 8.76 -2.90 24.68
CA LEU A 481 8.48 -4.23 24.14
C LEU A 481 8.30 -5.28 25.26
N SER A 482 9.09 -5.22 26.34
CA SER A 482 9.00 -6.20 27.43
C SER A 482 8.13 -5.73 28.60
N GLY A 483 8.01 -4.43 28.80
CA GLY A 483 7.40 -3.82 29.98
C GLY A 483 8.33 -3.75 31.20
N GLU A 484 9.61 -4.10 31.04
CA GLU A 484 10.59 -4.11 32.12
C GLU A 484 11.13 -2.67 32.36
N PRO A 485 11.23 -2.23 33.63
CA PRO A 485 11.85 -0.94 33.92
C PRO A 485 13.34 -0.96 33.58
N LEU A 486 13.86 0.14 33.06
CA LEU A 486 15.31 0.32 32.90
C LEU A 486 15.91 0.65 34.27
N PRO A 487 16.76 -0.22 34.83
CA PRO A 487 17.38 0.04 36.13
C PRO A 487 18.46 1.10 36.04
N GLY A 488 18.69 1.85 37.10
CA GLY A 488 19.76 2.83 37.19
C GLY A 488 19.34 4.18 37.77
N ASP A 489 20.22 5.16 37.67
CA ASP A 489 19.96 6.55 38.02
C ASP A 489 18.90 7.14 37.07
N PRO A 490 17.75 7.65 37.57
CA PRO A 490 16.73 8.23 36.74
C PRO A 490 17.12 9.48 35.96
N LEU A 491 18.28 10.08 36.26
CA LEU A 491 18.84 11.24 35.55
C LEU A 491 19.91 10.83 34.53
N ARG A 492 20.57 9.68 34.73
CA ARG A 492 21.61 9.18 33.83
C ARG A 492 21.47 7.70 33.59
N LEU A 493 21.03 7.36 32.42
CA LEU A 493 20.66 6.02 32.02
C LEU A 493 21.83 5.21 31.49
N THR A 494 22.04 4.03 31.98
CA THR A 494 22.97 3.06 31.39
C THR A 494 22.23 2.12 30.47
N VAL A 495 22.38 2.32 29.16
CA VAL A 495 21.78 1.47 28.14
C VAL A 495 22.75 0.38 27.76
N ALA A 496 22.53 -0.83 28.23
CA ALA A 496 23.33 -2.02 27.91
C ALA A 496 22.53 -2.97 27.04
N LEU A 497 22.92 -3.15 25.77
CA LEU A 497 22.25 -4.05 24.84
C LEU A 497 23.13 -5.26 24.53
N PRO A 498 22.59 -6.49 24.65
CA PRO A 498 23.24 -7.70 24.16
C PRO A 498 23.49 -7.63 22.64
N THR A 499 24.19 -8.63 22.12
CA THR A 499 24.43 -8.79 20.69
C THR A 499 23.13 -8.71 19.90
N ARG A 500 23.15 -7.96 18.80
CA ARG A 500 22.07 -7.87 17.80
C ARG A 500 20.69 -7.68 18.45
N THR A 501 20.52 -6.61 19.20
CA THR A 501 19.29 -6.33 19.95
C THR A 501 18.82 -4.89 19.69
N ALA A 502 17.51 -4.70 19.59
CA ALA A 502 16.87 -3.40 19.56
C ALA A 502 15.93 -3.24 20.76
N ARG A 503 15.90 -2.04 21.35
CA ARG A 503 15.03 -1.68 22.48
C ARG A 503 14.49 -0.26 22.34
N LEU A 504 13.29 -0.07 22.86
CA LEU A 504 12.58 1.20 22.92
C LEU A 504 12.29 1.51 24.39
N TYR A 505 12.75 2.65 24.89
CA TYR A 505 12.50 3.07 26.26
C TYR A 505 11.63 4.33 26.27
N GLY A 506 10.60 4.33 27.09
CA GLY A 506 9.65 5.43 27.23
C GLY A 506 8.89 5.40 28.52
N MET A 507 7.99 6.36 28.74
CA MET A 507 7.06 6.36 29.84
C MET A 507 5.79 5.62 29.42
N GLN A 508 5.28 4.70 30.27
CA GLN A 508 3.98 4.06 30.06
C GLN A 508 2.85 4.98 30.50
#